data_1dc7b187dd2d8087b7d3e873beb300c5
#
_entry.id   1dc7b187dd2d8087b7d3e873beb300c5
#
_cell.length_a   1.000
_cell.length_b   1.000
_cell.length_c   1.000
_cell.angle_alpha   90.00
_cell.angle_beta   90.00
_cell.angle_gamma   90.00
#
_symmetry.space_group_name_H-M   'P 1'
#
loop_
_entity.id
_entity.type
_entity.pdbx_description
1 polymer ?
#
loop_
_entity_poly.entity_id
_entity_poly.type
_entity_poly.pdbx_seq_one_letter_code
_entity_poly.pdbx_strand_id
1 'polypeptide(L)'
;MFSLPSLRGARALVAALAAAILASSASAKTIELLNVSYDPTRELYVDYDAAFSAYWKAKTGDDVVVKQSHGGSGAQARSVIDGLQADVVTLALAADIDNLHTHGDLLPADWQSRLPENSTPYTSTIVLLVRKGNPKHIKDWDDLVRPDVSVITANPKT
;
A
#
# COMPACT_ATOMS: atom_id res chain seq x y z
N MET A 1 -38.15 -54.45 -26.98
CA MET A 1 -37.21 -54.03 -28.05
C MET A 1 -36.57 -52.74 -27.58
N PHE A 2 -35.43 -52.84 -26.91
CA PHE A 2 -34.72 -51.64 -26.37
C PHE A 2 -33.76 -51.08 -27.41
N SER A 3 -34.02 -49.87 -27.87
CA SER A 3 -33.18 -49.20 -28.84
C SER A 3 -31.95 -48.59 -28.09
N LEU A 4 -30.75 -49.03 -28.46
CA LEU A 4 -29.50 -48.46 -27.95
C LEU A 4 -29.29 -47.01 -28.50
N PRO A 5 -28.87 -46.07 -27.68
CA PRO A 5 -28.59 -44.74 -28.17
C PRO A 5 -27.43 -44.72 -29.16
N SER A 6 -27.58 -43.97 -30.24
CA SER A 6 -26.57 -43.90 -31.30
C SER A 6 -25.24 -43.35 -30.77
N LEU A 7 -24.13 -43.89 -31.27
CA LEU A 7 -22.74 -43.46 -30.94
C LEU A 7 -22.49 -41.94 -31.08
N ARG A 8 -23.31 -41.24 -31.89
CA ARG A 8 -23.26 -39.78 -32.06
C ARG A 8 -23.81 -39.04 -30.84
N GLY A 9 -24.89 -39.57 -30.20
CA GLY A 9 -25.46 -38.99 -28.97
C GLY A 9 -24.53 -39.14 -27.75
N ALA A 10 -23.87 -40.31 -27.64
CA ALA A 10 -22.91 -40.54 -26.56
C ALA A 10 -21.68 -39.61 -26.61
N ARG A 11 -21.18 -39.33 -27.83
CA ARG A 11 -20.07 -38.39 -28.02
C ARG A 11 -20.44 -36.93 -27.68
N ALA A 12 -21.65 -36.52 -28.02
CA ALA A 12 -22.14 -35.18 -27.69
C ALA A 12 -22.34 -35.01 -26.17
N LEU A 13 -22.80 -36.04 -25.48
CA LEU A 13 -22.97 -36.02 -24.02
C LEU A 13 -21.62 -35.98 -23.30
N VAL A 14 -20.62 -36.71 -23.74
CA VAL A 14 -19.26 -36.70 -23.18
C VAL A 14 -18.59 -35.36 -23.42
N ALA A 15 -18.76 -34.73 -24.57
CA ALA A 15 -18.23 -33.41 -24.85
C ALA A 15 -18.91 -32.32 -24.00
N ALA A 16 -20.22 -32.40 -23.78
CA ALA A 16 -20.94 -31.47 -22.89
C ALA A 16 -20.54 -31.65 -21.42
N LEU A 17 -20.30 -32.87 -20.95
CA LEU A 17 -19.84 -33.15 -19.60
C LEU A 17 -18.40 -32.67 -19.38
N ALA A 18 -17.52 -32.84 -20.37
CA ALA A 18 -16.16 -32.33 -20.34
C ALA A 18 -16.12 -30.80 -20.33
N ALA A 19 -16.98 -30.13 -21.09
CA ALA A 19 -17.11 -28.67 -21.07
C ALA A 19 -17.66 -28.15 -19.72
N ALA A 20 -18.58 -28.87 -19.10
CA ALA A 20 -19.10 -28.52 -17.76
C ALA A 20 -18.07 -28.69 -16.63
N ILE A 21 -17.15 -29.66 -16.77
CA ILE A 21 -16.06 -29.88 -15.80
C ILE A 21 -14.97 -28.78 -15.94
N LEU A 22 -14.74 -28.27 -17.15
CA LEU A 22 -13.80 -27.16 -17.39
C LEU A 22 -14.36 -25.79 -16.95
N ALA A 23 -15.68 -25.69 -16.80
CA ALA A 23 -16.34 -24.54 -16.17
C ALA A 23 -16.29 -24.60 -14.63
N SER A 24 -15.43 -25.45 -14.04
CA SER A 24 -15.17 -25.47 -12.61
C SER A 24 -14.67 -24.10 -12.17
N SER A 25 -15.57 -23.38 -11.60
CA SER A 25 -15.51 -22.07 -11.01
C SER A 25 -14.10 -21.78 -10.45
N ALA A 26 -13.37 -20.88 -11.09
CA ALA A 26 -12.36 -20.13 -10.40
C ALA A 26 -13.08 -19.43 -9.23
N SER A 27 -13.05 -20.05 -8.04
CA SER A 27 -13.60 -19.45 -6.84
C SER A 27 -12.78 -18.20 -6.58
N ALA A 28 -13.41 -17.04 -6.71
CA ALA A 28 -12.77 -15.77 -6.34
C ALA A 28 -12.23 -15.90 -4.90
N LYS A 29 -10.96 -15.61 -4.73
CA LYS A 29 -10.33 -15.56 -3.41
C LYS A 29 -10.48 -14.16 -2.84
N THR A 30 -10.60 -14.08 -1.52
CA THR A 30 -10.42 -12.82 -0.81
C THR A 30 -8.99 -12.80 -0.27
N ILE A 31 -8.23 -11.79 -0.67
CA ILE A 31 -6.86 -11.53 -0.25
C ILE A 31 -6.91 -10.35 0.72
N GLU A 32 -6.38 -10.52 1.92
CA GLU A 32 -6.20 -9.43 2.86
C GLU A 32 -4.75 -8.94 2.80
N LEU A 33 -4.56 -7.63 2.70
CA LEU A 33 -3.27 -6.96 2.77
C LEU A 33 -3.29 -5.95 3.91
N LEU A 34 -2.14 -5.75 4.56
CA LEU A 34 -1.94 -4.67 5.53
C LEU A 34 -0.97 -3.63 4.95
N ASN A 35 -1.47 -2.42 4.73
CA ASN A 35 -0.68 -1.25 4.39
C ASN A 35 -0.34 -0.47 5.66
N VAL A 36 0.94 -0.39 5.97
CA VAL A 36 1.50 0.39 7.07
C VAL A 36 2.11 1.66 6.51
N SER A 37 1.61 2.83 6.93
CA SER A 37 2.03 4.09 6.32
C SER A 37 2.18 5.24 7.30
N TYR A 38 2.85 6.30 6.83
CA TYR A 38 2.98 7.56 7.56
C TYR A 38 1.64 8.30 7.61
N ASP A 39 1.30 8.84 8.77
CA ASP A 39 -0.04 9.37 9.09
C ASP A 39 -0.63 10.39 8.08
N PRO A 40 0.12 11.35 7.51
CA PRO A 40 -0.43 12.30 6.54
C PRO A 40 -0.94 11.69 5.24
N THR A 41 -0.64 10.43 4.97
CA THR A 41 -1.05 9.74 3.74
C THR A 41 -2.36 8.97 3.88
N ARG A 42 -3.05 9.12 4.98
CA ARG A 42 -4.29 8.39 5.31
C ARG A 42 -5.35 8.51 4.21
N GLU A 43 -5.68 9.72 3.81
CA GLU A 43 -6.70 9.96 2.78
C GLU A 43 -6.25 9.47 1.40
N LEU A 44 -4.99 9.66 1.05
CA LEU A 44 -4.42 9.12 -0.18
C LEU A 44 -4.65 7.61 -0.29
N TYR A 45 -4.37 6.87 0.79
CA TYR A 45 -4.51 5.41 0.77
C TYR A 45 -5.95 4.93 0.81
N VAL A 46 -6.90 5.70 1.36
CA VAL A 46 -8.33 5.37 1.22
C VAL A 46 -8.71 5.29 -0.26
N ASP A 47 -8.34 6.29 -1.04
CA ASP A 47 -8.67 6.35 -2.46
C ASP A 47 -7.85 5.37 -3.30
N TYR A 48 -6.56 5.28 -3.02
CA TYR A 48 -5.63 4.40 -3.72
C TYR A 48 -5.99 2.92 -3.55
N ASP A 49 -6.25 2.48 -2.33
CA ASP A 49 -6.57 1.09 -2.01
C ASP A 49 -7.92 0.68 -2.60
N ALA A 50 -8.89 1.59 -2.62
CA ALA A 50 -10.17 1.36 -3.30
C ALA A 50 -9.98 1.18 -4.82
N ALA A 51 -9.17 2.04 -5.44
CA ALA A 51 -8.85 1.95 -6.86
C ALA A 51 -8.06 0.67 -7.18
N PHE A 52 -7.09 0.31 -6.34
CA PHE A 52 -6.32 -0.93 -6.48
C PHE A 52 -7.20 -2.18 -6.38
N SER A 53 -8.09 -2.23 -5.37
CA SER A 53 -9.01 -3.36 -5.19
C SER A 53 -9.92 -3.56 -6.40
N ALA A 54 -10.46 -2.46 -6.96
CA ALA A 54 -11.26 -2.50 -8.17
C ALA A 54 -10.48 -2.98 -9.40
N TYR A 55 -9.26 -2.46 -9.58
CA TYR A 55 -8.35 -2.87 -10.64
C TYR A 55 -7.98 -4.36 -10.54
N TRP A 56 -7.61 -4.81 -9.34
CA TRP A 56 -7.22 -6.21 -9.12
C TRP A 56 -8.35 -7.17 -9.40
N LYS A 57 -9.55 -6.86 -8.92
CA LYS A 57 -10.77 -7.65 -9.19
C LYS A 57 -11.07 -7.73 -10.66
N ALA A 58 -10.98 -6.62 -11.39
CA ALA A 58 -11.21 -6.63 -12.85
C ALA A 58 -10.17 -7.46 -13.61
N LYS A 59 -8.92 -7.50 -13.10
CA LYS A 59 -7.80 -8.21 -13.74
C LYS A 59 -7.77 -9.70 -13.44
N THR A 60 -8.12 -10.11 -12.23
CA THR A 60 -7.91 -11.48 -11.74
C THR A 60 -9.19 -12.22 -11.36
N GLY A 61 -10.27 -11.48 -11.06
CA GLY A 61 -11.49 -12.00 -10.47
C GLY A 61 -11.46 -12.10 -8.95
N ASP A 62 -10.29 -11.95 -8.31
CA ASP A 62 -10.13 -12.03 -6.87
C ASP A 62 -10.48 -10.70 -6.17
N ASP A 63 -11.04 -10.79 -4.97
CA ASP A 63 -11.28 -9.65 -4.11
C ASP A 63 -10.04 -9.34 -3.26
N VAL A 64 -9.67 -8.06 -3.15
CA VAL A 64 -8.60 -7.59 -2.26
C VAL A 64 -9.19 -6.63 -1.23
N VAL A 65 -8.90 -6.88 0.04
CA VAL A 65 -9.23 -6.01 1.16
C VAL A 65 -7.92 -5.48 1.73
N VAL A 66 -7.69 -4.17 1.63
CA VAL A 66 -6.51 -3.53 2.20
C VAL A 66 -6.86 -2.95 3.56
N LYS A 67 -6.28 -3.52 4.61
CA LYS A 67 -6.31 -2.95 5.96
C LYS A 67 -5.22 -1.88 6.07
N GLN A 68 -5.46 -0.86 6.89
CA GLN A 68 -4.54 0.26 7.01
C GLN A 68 -4.11 0.47 8.46
N SER A 69 -2.82 0.76 8.64
CA SER A 69 -2.24 1.25 9.89
C SER A 69 -1.49 2.54 9.62
N HIS A 70 -1.89 3.63 10.26
CA HIS A 70 -1.27 4.95 10.08
C HIS A 70 -0.72 5.47 11.40
N GLY A 71 0.42 6.13 11.35
CA GLY A 71 1.05 6.70 12.54
C GLY A 71 2.33 7.46 12.21
N GLY A 72 3.05 7.88 13.25
CA GLY A 72 4.37 8.47 13.09
C GLY A 72 5.33 7.50 12.40
N SER A 73 6.12 7.98 11.45
CA SER A 73 6.97 7.18 10.57
C SER A 73 7.86 6.18 11.33
N GLY A 74 8.67 6.66 12.28
CA GLY A 74 9.52 5.80 13.09
C GLY A 74 8.76 4.88 14.04
N ALA A 75 7.54 5.25 14.49
CA ALA A 75 6.69 4.38 15.30
C ALA A 75 6.16 3.21 14.48
N GLN A 76 5.74 3.47 13.23
CA GLN A 76 5.31 2.43 12.31
C GLN A 76 6.45 1.48 11.95
N ALA A 77 7.65 2.01 11.68
CA ALA A 77 8.84 1.17 11.46
C ALA A 77 9.08 0.21 12.63
N ARG A 78 9.06 0.74 13.86
CA ARG A 78 9.23 -0.10 15.07
C ARG A 78 8.15 -1.15 15.20
N SER A 79 6.87 -0.81 14.96
CA SER A 79 5.78 -1.78 15.04
C SER A 79 5.97 -2.96 14.09
N VAL A 80 6.48 -2.70 12.88
CA VAL A 80 6.78 -3.75 11.90
C VAL A 80 7.98 -4.60 12.35
N ILE A 81 9.04 -3.97 12.86
CA ILE A 81 10.21 -4.68 13.42
C ILE A 81 9.79 -5.55 14.61
N ASP A 82 8.88 -5.06 15.45
CA ASP A 82 8.35 -5.75 16.62
C ASP A 82 7.32 -6.84 16.28
N GLY A 83 7.04 -7.06 14.98
CA GLY A 83 6.25 -8.20 14.52
C GLY A 83 4.89 -7.88 13.91
N LEU A 84 4.54 -6.62 13.68
CA LEU A 84 3.34 -6.28 12.88
C LEU A 84 3.53 -6.79 11.45
N GLN A 85 2.68 -7.72 11.05
CA GLN A 85 2.75 -8.36 9.72
C GLN A 85 2.22 -7.41 8.66
N ALA A 86 3.11 -6.60 8.08
CA ALA A 86 2.81 -5.66 7.01
C ALA A 86 3.15 -6.27 5.64
N ASP A 87 2.26 -6.10 4.68
CA ASP A 87 2.49 -6.48 3.28
C ASP A 87 3.10 -5.31 2.48
N VAL A 88 2.72 -4.09 2.84
CA VAL A 88 3.23 -2.86 2.24
C VAL A 88 3.59 -1.88 3.34
N VAL A 89 4.76 -1.24 3.20
CA VAL A 89 5.23 -0.21 4.15
C VAL A 89 5.66 1.03 3.36
N THR A 90 5.05 2.18 3.67
CA THR A 90 5.39 3.48 3.08
C THR A 90 5.56 4.54 4.17
N LEU A 91 6.80 4.93 4.40
CA LEU A 91 7.19 5.79 5.50
C LEU A 91 7.73 7.13 4.98
N ALA A 92 7.89 8.10 5.88
CA ALA A 92 8.29 9.45 5.52
C ALA A 92 9.75 9.56 5.06
N LEU A 93 10.64 8.73 5.62
CA LEU A 93 12.07 8.82 5.42
C LEU A 93 12.66 7.48 4.99
N ALA A 94 13.63 7.53 4.08
CA ALA A 94 14.41 6.34 3.70
C ALA A 94 15.05 5.67 4.91
N ALA A 95 15.55 6.45 5.89
CA ALA A 95 16.13 5.92 7.12
C ALA A 95 15.16 5.06 7.95
N ASP A 96 13.87 5.35 7.92
CA ASP A 96 12.86 4.52 8.61
C ASP A 96 12.65 3.18 7.88
N ILE A 97 12.76 3.17 6.55
CA ILE A 97 12.75 1.93 5.77
C ILE A 97 14.08 1.16 5.96
N ASP A 98 15.23 1.84 6.01
CA ASP A 98 16.53 1.21 6.29
C ASP A 98 16.52 0.48 7.64
N ASN A 99 15.79 0.99 8.64
CA ASN A 99 15.63 0.33 9.93
C ASN A 99 14.94 -1.03 9.82
N LEU A 100 14.03 -1.24 8.86
CA LEU A 100 13.40 -2.54 8.62
C LEU A 100 14.42 -3.58 8.12
N HIS A 101 15.44 -3.13 7.37
CA HIS A 101 16.56 -3.97 6.98
C HIS A 101 17.53 -4.19 8.16
N THR A 102 18.02 -3.11 8.76
CA THR A 102 19.14 -3.16 9.73
C THR A 102 18.79 -3.78 11.06
N HIS A 103 17.53 -3.64 11.50
CA HIS A 103 17.06 -4.12 12.81
C HIS A 103 16.05 -5.25 12.71
N GLY A 104 15.40 -5.44 11.57
CA GLY A 104 14.37 -6.45 11.37
C GLY A 104 14.73 -7.56 10.38
N ASP A 105 15.74 -7.33 9.53
CA ASP A 105 16.08 -8.21 8.39
C ASP A 105 14.84 -8.55 7.51
N LEU A 106 13.91 -7.58 7.39
CA LEU A 106 12.62 -7.77 6.75
C LEU A 106 12.63 -7.45 5.26
N LEU A 107 13.66 -6.75 4.79
CA LEU A 107 13.84 -6.42 3.38
C LEU A 107 15.34 -6.33 3.05
N PRO A 108 15.73 -6.51 1.78
CA PRO A 108 17.13 -6.46 1.37
C PRO A 108 17.66 -5.03 1.39
N ALA A 109 18.99 -4.90 1.54
CA ALA A 109 19.69 -3.62 1.58
C ALA A 109 19.53 -2.77 0.30
N ASP A 110 19.27 -3.42 -0.84
CA ASP A 110 19.11 -2.80 -2.15
C ASP A 110 17.66 -2.38 -2.46
N TRP A 111 16.79 -2.29 -1.45
CA TRP A 111 15.35 -2.03 -1.62
C TRP A 111 15.04 -0.79 -2.47
N GLN A 112 15.85 0.27 -2.36
CA GLN A 112 15.66 1.50 -3.14
C GLN A 112 15.75 1.27 -4.66
N SER A 113 16.61 0.36 -5.09
CA SER A 113 16.83 0.10 -6.52
C SER A 113 15.79 -0.83 -7.15
N ARG A 114 14.85 -1.38 -6.37
CA ARG A 114 13.91 -2.40 -6.82
C ARG A 114 12.71 -1.85 -7.58
N LEU A 115 12.33 -0.60 -7.32
CA LEU A 115 11.23 0.07 -7.97
C LEU A 115 11.70 1.42 -8.56
N PRO A 116 10.95 1.97 -9.52
CA PRO A 116 11.23 3.31 -10.06
C PRO A 116 11.33 4.37 -8.97
N GLU A 117 12.00 5.49 -9.29
CA GLU A 117 12.12 6.66 -8.43
C GLU A 117 12.68 6.31 -7.03
N ASN A 118 13.66 5.39 -6.96
CA ASN A 118 14.24 4.88 -5.71
C ASN A 118 13.18 4.28 -4.76
N SER A 119 12.19 3.57 -5.31
CA SER A 119 11.07 3.01 -4.56
C SER A 119 10.24 4.07 -3.81
N THR A 120 10.17 5.27 -4.36
CA THR A 120 9.43 6.41 -3.79
C THR A 120 8.10 6.59 -4.51
N PRO A 121 6.95 6.20 -3.92
CA PRO A 121 5.66 6.28 -4.61
C PRO A 121 5.13 7.72 -4.75
N TYR A 122 5.60 8.63 -3.90
CA TYR A 122 5.24 10.07 -3.92
C TYR A 122 6.34 10.88 -3.25
N THR A 123 6.31 12.20 -3.46
CA THR A 123 7.19 13.15 -2.79
C THR A 123 6.39 14.19 -2.02
N SER A 124 7.00 14.79 -1.02
CA SER A 124 6.43 15.87 -0.23
C SER A 124 7.47 16.95 0.02
N THR A 125 7.02 18.08 0.55
CA THR A 125 7.90 19.18 0.94
C THR A 125 7.51 19.73 2.31
N ILE A 126 8.44 20.39 2.97
CA ILE A 126 8.18 21.13 4.20
C ILE A 126 7.80 22.56 3.83
N VAL A 127 6.75 23.06 4.45
CA VAL A 127 6.29 24.44 4.29
C VAL A 127 6.31 25.20 5.61
N LEU A 128 6.50 26.51 5.54
CA LEU A 128 6.44 27.39 6.68
C LEU A 128 4.99 27.84 6.87
N LEU A 129 4.29 27.29 7.87
CA LEU A 129 2.95 27.72 8.25
C LEU A 129 3.05 28.99 9.09
N VAL A 130 2.51 30.09 8.59
CA VAL A 130 2.54 31.40 9.26
C VAL A 130 1.15 31.88 9.59
N ARG A 131 1.04 32.83 10.54
CA ARG A 131 -0.23 33.47 10.87
C ARG A 131 -0.82 34.21 9.66
N LYS A 132 -2.12 34.32 9.60
CA LYS A 132 -2.83 35.05 8.54
C LYS A 132 -2.19 36.44 8.30
N GLY A 133 -1.88 36.72 7.05
CA GLY A 133 -1.23 37.95 6.64
C GLY A 133 0.28 38.01 6.86
N ASN A 134 0.87 36.94 7.38
CA ASN A 134 2.32 36.82 7.61
C ASN A 134 2.93 38.07 8.30
N PRO A 135 2.48 38.44 9.50
CA PRO A 135 2.82 39.73 10.14
C PRO A 135 4.31 39.88 10.45
N LYS A 136 5.08 38.78 10.45
CA LYS A 136 6.53 38.78 10.66
C LYS A 136 7.33 38.65 9.38
N HIS A 137 6.65 38.64 8.23
CA HIS A 137 7.27 38.56 6.90
C HIS A 137 8.23 37.38 6.75
N ILE A 138 7.85 36.20 7.28
CA ILE A 138 8.61 34.98 7.14
C ILE A 138 8.55 34.50 5.69
N LYS A 139 9.69 34.34 5.05
CA LYS A 139 9.80 33.94 3.63
C LYS A 139 10.70 32.70 3.44
N ASP A 140 11.69 32.56 4.29
CA ASP A 140 12.70 31.52 4.17
C ASP A 140 13.14 31.00 5.53
N TRP A 141 13.92 29.93 5.52
CA TRP A 141 14.45 29.26 6.69
C TRP A 141 15.29 30.20 7.57
N ASP A 142 16.04 31.12 6.99
CA ASP A 142 16.86 32.09 7.70
C ASP A 142 16.03 33.06 8.57
N ASP A 143 14.76 33.26 8.23
CA ASP A 143 13.86 34.09 9.04
C ASP A 143 13.51 33.42 10.38
N LEU A 144 13.65 32.10 10.49
CA LEU A 144 13.29 31.35 11.68
C LEU A 144 14.27 31.57 12.85
N VAL A 145 15.50 32.03 12.59
CA VAL A 145 16.52 32.30 13.64
C VAL A 145 16.44 33.71 14.19
N ARG A 146 15.53 34.54 13.70
CA ARG A 146 15.34 35.90 14.18
C ARG A 146 14.83 35.91 15.64
N PRO A 147 15.31 36.83 16.49
CA PRO A 147 14.97 36.83 17.92
C PRO A 147 13.50 37.10 18.21
N ASP A 148 12.76 37.69 17.26
CA ASP A 148 11.34 37.98 17.38
C ASP A 148 10.45 36.82 16.87
N VAL A 149 11.03 35.74 16.39
CA VAL A 149 10.31 34.59 15.83
C VAL A 149 10.32 33.44 16.82
N SER A 150 9.14 32.87 17.09
CA SER A 150 8.98 31.62 17.81
C SER A 150 8.55 30.52 16.84
N VAL A 151 9.22 29.39 16.85
CA VAL A 151 9.01 28.28 15.95
C VAL A 151 8.42 27.09 16.71
N ILE A 152 7.42 26.44 16.12
CA ILE A 152 6.89 25.15 16.58
C ILE A 152 7.22 24.13 15.51
N THR A 153 7.86 23.05 15.89
CA THR A 153 8.19 21.93 15.00
C THR A 153 7.50 20.66 15.46
N ALA A 154 7.37 19.69 14.57
CA ALA A 154 6.98 18.35 14.96
C ALA A 154 8.00 17.74 15.93
N ASN A 155 7.52 16.86 16.81
CA ASN A 155 8.42 16.16 17.73
C ASN A 155 9.31 15.20 16.91
N PRO A 156 10.66 15.30 16.98
CA PRO A 156 11.55 14.43 16.22
C PRO A 156 11.51 12.95 16.64
N LYS A 157 10.78 12.63 17.72
CA LYS A 157 10.61 11.27 18.22
C LYS A 157 9.30 10.59 17.77
N THR A 158 8.48 11.29 16.98
CA THR A 158 7.20 10.75 16.49
C THR A 158 7.32 10.19 15.09
#